data_ed750a2e656d70cfaf3220e092c5daff
#
_entry.id   ed750a2e656d70cfaf3220e092c5daff
#
_cell.length_a   1.000
_cell.length_b   1.000
_cell.length_c   1.000
_cell.angle_alpha   90.00
_cell.angle_beta   90.00
_cell.angle_gamma   90.00
#
_symmetry.space_group_name_H-M   'P 1'
#
loop_
_entity.id
_entity.type
_entity.pdbx_description
1 polymer ?
#
loop_
_entity_poly.entity_id
_entity_poly.type
_entity_poly.pdbx_seq_one_letter_code
_entity_poly.pdbx_strand_id
1 'polypeptide(L)'
;MGEGQEYEEVLGAKNITIEYEVDLIDQIWEDRPSLSKKPCFFLEDKYTGENVASKLKRVREKMAEYGATVHLIASLDDNAWLLNFRGDDIDFFPLVLDYVIVRKDSVDLYIDDSKLNDRIREEMAKNNVNIHPYNDIYEDAKKIGADEVALIDPMKMNYALYKSLPCKVVEGANPTILMKAIKNAVEIENIKNAELKDSIALTKFIYWVKKNYDKMEITELSASDKLTALRAEQEGYIRDSFEPLQAFGEHAAMMHYAPSKETDVVLKEGGMLLSDTGGGYYEGSTDITRTTVLGHITPELKKYYTAVYRAMQHLSAANFLYGNHGWSLDVLARQQSGI
;
A
#
# COMPACT_ATOMS: atom_id res chain seq x y z
N MET A 1 10.71 -6.21 -14.17
CA MET A 1 10.98 -7.09 -15.33
C MET A 1 10.80 -6.35 -16.65
N GLY A 2 9.67 -5.73 -16.94
CA GLY A 2 9.42 -5.04 -18.22
C GLY A 2 10.50 -4.03 -18.64
N GLU A 3 10.88 -3.12 -17.75
CA GLU A 3 11.98 -2.18 -18.00
C GLU A 3 13.32 -2.88 -18.29
N GLY A 4 13.63 -3.96 -17.53
CA GLY A 4 14.87 -4.71 -17.74
C GLY A 4 14.93 -5.39 -19.12
N GLN A 5 13.80 -5.90 -19.61
CA GLN A 5 13.68 -6.46 -20.95
C GLN A 5 13.84 -5.37 -22.04
N GLU A 6 13.19 -4.22 -21.83
CA GLU A 6 13.31 -3.08 -22.75
C GLU A 6 14.76 -2.58 -22.82
N TYR A 7 15.45 -2.45 -21.67
CA TYR A 7 16.87 -2.09 -21.66
C TYR A 7 17.74 -3.15 -22.34
N GLU A 8 17.47 -4.43 -22.12
CA GLU A 8 18.22 -5.52 -22.78
C GLU A 8 18.08 -5.45 -24.31
N GLU A 9 16.87 -5.19 -24.82
CA GLU A 9 16.62 -5.04 -26.25
C GLU A 9 17.31 -3.80 -26.84
N VAL A 10 17.08 -2.62 -26.24
CA VAL A 10 17.61 -1.34 -26.74
C VAL A 10 19.12 -1.26 -26.63
N LEU A 11 19.70 -1.71 -25.52
CA LEU A 11 21.15 -1.67 -25.28
C LEU A 11 21.87 -2.80 -26.00
N GLY A 12 21.27 -3.99 -26.08
CA GLY A 12 21.81 -5.12 -26.84
C GLY A 12 21.98 -4.81 -28.31
N ALA A 13 21.07 -4.05 -28.93
CA ALA A 13 21.20 -3.54 -30.29
C ALA A 13 22.45 -2.64 -30.49
N LYS A 14 23.00 -2.10 -29.38
CA LYS A 14 24.21 -1.27 -29.34
C LYS A 14 25.47 -2.06 -28.85
N ASN A 15 25.36 -3.38 -28.69
CA ASN A 15 26.38 -4.25 -28.09
C ASN A 15 26.75 -3.87 -26.64
N ILE A 16 25.78 -3.35 -25.87
CA ILE A 16 25.91 -3.04 -24.44
C ILE A 16 25.24 -4.15 -23.66
N THR A 17 25.96 -4.78 -22.74
CA THR A 17 25.43 -5.82 -21.85
C THR A 17 24.97 -5.20 -20.52
N ILE A 18 23.83 -5.67 -20.01
CA ILE A 18 23.34 -5.28 -18.69
C ILE A 18 23.88 -6.26 -17.66
N GLU A 19 24.59 -5.72 -16.66
CA GLU A 19 25.02 -6.47 -15.48
C GLU A 19 23.96 -6.26 -14.37
N TYR A 20 23.21 -7.31 -14.03
CA TYR A 20 22.09 -7.24 -13.09
C TYR A 20 22.32 -8.04 -11.80
N GLU A 21 23.45 -8.74 -11.68
CA GLU A 21 23.79 -9.50 -10.48
C GLU A 21 24.68 -8.71 -9.50
N VAL A 22 25.10 -7.50 -9.88
CA VAL A 22 25.97 -6.66 -9.07
C VAL A 22 25.19 -5.49 -8.47
N ASP A 23 25.08 -5.45 -7.15
CA ASP A 23 24.57 -4.27 -6.44
C ASP A 23 25.73 -3.29 -6.19
N LEU A 24 25.77 -2.22 -6.98
CA LEU A 24 26.80 -1.17 -6.85
C LEU A 24 26.62 -0.35 -5.56
N ILE A 25 25.40 -0.29 -5.01
CA ILE A 25 25.13 0.44 -3.77
C ILE A 25 25.76 -0.29 -2.59
N ASP A 26 25.74 -1.62 -2.55
CA ASP A 26 26.40 -2.42 -1.51
C ASP A 26 27.91 -2.17 -1.44
N GLN A 27 28.53 -1.76 -2.58
CA GLN A 27 29.97 -1.50 -2.65
C GLN A 27 30.38 -0.14 -2.05
N ILE A 28 29.45 0.80 -1.94
CA ILE A 28 29.73 2.17 -1.50
C ILE A 28 29.02 2.55 -0.20
N TRP A 29 27.99 1.79 0.21
CA TRP A 29 27.23 2.08 1.44
C TRP A 29 27.71 1.17 2.58
N GLU A 30 28.79 1.57 3.21
CA GLU A 30 29.48 0.77 4.26
C GLU A 30 28.61 0.51 5.51
N ASP A 31 27.74 1.45 5.88
CA ASP A 31 26.84 1.37 7.04
C ASP A 31 25.38 1.07 6.65
N ARG A 32 25.18 0.39 5.53
CA ARG A 32 23.83 0.00 5.07
C ARG A 32 23.10 -0.79 6.16
N PRO A 33 21.90 -0.35 6.59
CA PRO A 33 21.15 -1.04 7.62
C PRO A 33 20.72 -2.43 7.14
N SER A 34 20.72 -3.41 8.04
CA SER A 34 20.15 -4.73 7.74
C SER A 34 18.65 -4.65 7.49
N LEU A 35 18.12 -5.63 6.75
CA LEU A 35 16.68 -5.75 6.57
C LEU A 35 15.96 -5.83 7.92
N SER A 36 14.76 -5.27 7.97
CA SER A 36 13.91 -5.28 9.16
C SER A 36 13.65 -6.71 9.67
N LYS A 37 13.68 -6.86 10.99
CA LYS A 37 13.33 -8.11 11.71
C LYS A 37 12.10 -7.92 12.59
N LYS A 38 11.27 -6.91 12.32
CA LYS A 38 10.06 -6.65 13.07
C LYS A 38 9.10 -7.84 12.97
N PRO A 39 8.41 -8.21 14.07
CA PRO A 39 7.56 -9.40 14.08
C PRO A 39 6.33 -9.25 13.19
N CYS A 40 5.88 -10.37 12.63
CA CYS A 40 4.63 -10.50 11.91
C CYS A 40 3.48 -10.89 12.86
N PHE A 41 2.25 -10.61 12.43
CA PHE A 41 1.04 -11.10 13.08
C PHE A 41 0.08 -11.71 12.06
N PHE A 42 -0.69 -12.69 12.49
CA PHE A 42 -1.74 -13.30 11.65
C PHE A 42 -3.02 -12.47 11.74
N LEU A 43 -3.60 -12.17 10.58
CA LEU A 43 -4.87 -11.46 10.48
C LEU A 43 -6.01 -12.48 10.43
N GLU A 44 -6.81 -12.52 11.50
CA GLU A 44 -7.85 -13.53 11.68
C GLU A 44 -8.99 -13.42 10.66
N ASP A 45 -9.70 -14.54 10.45
CA ASP A 45 -10.80 -14.64 9.48
C ASP A 45 -11.95 -13.67 9.76
N LYS A 46 -12.12 -13.23 11.02
CA LYS A 46 -13.10 -12.18 11.37
C LYS A 46 -12.80 -10.84 10.70
N TYR A 47 -11.55 -10.62 10.26
CA TYR A 47 -11.13 -9.42 9.52
C TYR A 47 -11.04 -9.68 8.02
N THR A 48 -10.53 -10.85 7.63
CA THR A 48 -10.29 -11.19 6.22
C THR A 48 -11.49 -11.77 5.51
N GLY A 49 -12.43 -12.38 6.24
CA GLY A 49 -13.62 -13.04 5.71
C GLY A 49 -13.34 -14.27 4.84
N GLU A 50 -12.06 -14.58 4.60
CA GLU A 50 -11.65 -15.73 3.79
C GLU A 50 -10.32 -16.29 4.31
N ASN A 51 -10.27 -17.61 4.54
CA ASN A 51 -9.05 -18.27 4.99
C ASN A 51 -8.03 -18.51 3.86
N VAL A 52 -6.80 -18.82 4.23
CA VAL A 52 -5.67 -19.04 3.31
C VAL A 52 -5.97 -20.16 2.30
N ALA A 53 -6.55 -21.28 2.74
CA ALA A 53 -6.87 -22.42 1.88
C ALA A 53 -7.82 -22.04 0.72
N SER A 54 -8.86 -21.24 1.02
CA SER A 54 -9.81 -20.75 0.03
C SER A 54 -9.14 -19.84 -1.00
N LYS A 55 -8.32 -18.91 -0.53
CA LYS A 55 -7.57 -17.98 -1.40
C LYS A 55 -6.60 -18.74 -2.32
N LEU A 56 -5.84 -19.68 -1.78
CA LEU A 56 -4.91 -20.52 -2.56
C LEU A 56 -5.64 -21.34 -3.62
N LYS A 57 -6.83 -21.89 -3.30
CA LYS A 57 -7.65 -22.60 -4.28
C LYS A 57 -7.99 -21.69 -5.46
N ARG A 58 -8.49 -20.49 -5.21
CA ARG A 58 -8.85 -19.52 -6.25
C ARG A 58 -7.64 -19.13 -7.12
N VAL A 59 -6.48 -18.90 -6.48
CA VAL A 59 -5.24 -18.59 -7.22
C VAL A 59 -4.84 -19.75 -8.13
N ARG A 60 -4.88 -20.98 -7.62
CA ARG A 60 -4.58 -22.19 -8.42
C ARG A 60 -5.54 -22.39 -9.59
N GLU A 61 -6.82 -22.09 -9.41
CA GLU A 61 -7.81 -22.10 -10.51
C GLU A 61 -7.40 -21.10 -11.60
N LYS A 62 -6.96 -19.89 -11.23
CA LYS A 62 -6.46 -18.90 -12.19
C LYS A 62 -5.13 -19.31 -12.84
N MET A 63 -4.21 -19.90 -12.10
CA MET A 63 -2.99 -20.47 -12.68
C MET A 63 -3.32 -21.50 -13.78
N ALA A 64 -4.32 -22.36 -13.54
CA ALA A 64 -4.75 -23.34 -14.52
C ALA A 64 -5.33 -22.70 -15.80
N GLU A 65 -6.04 -21.58 -15.70
CA GLU A 65 -6.52 -20.81 -16.86
C GLU A 65 -5.37 -20.30 -17.74
N TYR A 66 -4.24 -19.93 -17.12
CA TYR A 66 -3.00 -19.55 -17.82
C TYR A 66 -2.16 -20.76 -18.29
N GLY A 67 -2.57 -21.99 -17.96
CA GLY A 67 -1.76 -23.19 -18.17
C GLY A 67 -0.48 -23.22 -17.36
N ALA A 68 -0.43 -22.46 -16.25
CA ALA A 68 0.73 -22.35 -15.39
C ALA A 68 0.70 -23.44 -14.30
N THR A 69 1.88 -23.97 -13.96
CA THR A 69 2.08 -24.97 -12.92
C THR A 69 2.70 -24.35 -11.64
N VAL A 70 3.40 -23.22 -11.81
CA VAL A 70 3.95 -22.43 -10.71
C VAL A 70 3.59 -20.95 -10.91
N HIS A 71 3.45 -20.21 -9.82
CA HIS A 71 3.23 -18.77 -9.84
C HIS A 71 4.14 -18.08 -8.82
N LEU A 72 4.97 -17.17 -9.30
CA LEU A 72 5.89 -16.41 -8.47
C LEU A 72 5.27 -15.05 -8.17
N ILE A 73 5.20 -14.70 -6.88
CA ILE A 73 4.65 -13.42 -6.40
C ILE A 73 5.73 -12.67 -5.63
N ALA A 74 6.13 -11.50 -6.16
CA ALA A 74 7.11 -10.63 -5.54
C ALA A 74 6.50 -9.35 -4.93
N SER A 75 5.17 -9.19 -5.02
CA SER A 75 4.44 -8.05 -4.47
C SER A 75 4.00 -8.34 -3.04
N LEU A 76 4.51 -7.57 -2.10
CA LEU A 76 4.32 -7.78 -0.65
C LEU A 76 2.84 -7.72 -0.24
N ASP A 77 2.06 -6.84 -0.83
CA ASP A 77 0.64 -6.67 -0.57
C ASP A 77 -0.20 -7.85 -1.07
N ASP A 78 0.20 -8.48 -2.17
CA ASP A 78 -0.43 -9.70 -2.69
C ASP A 78 -0.14 -10.89 -1.78
N ASN A 79 1.11 -11.04 -1.32
CA ASN A 79 1.51 -12.10 -0.39
C ASN A 79 0.82 -11.94 0.97
N ALA A 80 0.81 -10.73 1.52
CA ALA A 80 0.13 -10.41 2.77
C ALA A 80 -1.38 -10.71 2.72
N TRP A 81 -2.03 -10.42 1.58
CA TRP A 81 -3.44 -10.77 1.37
C TRP A 81 -3.64 -12.28 1.23
N LEU A 82 -2.80 -12.95 0.44
CA LEU A 82 -2.92 -14.39 0.14
C LEU A 82 -2.76 -15.24 1.40
N LEU A 83 -1.77 -14.93 2.22
CA LEU A 83 -1.39 -15.73 3.39
C LEU A 83 -1.93 -15.19 4.72
N ASN A 84 -2.77 -14.15 4.69
CA ASN A 84 -3.41 -13.56 5.87
C ASN A 84 -2.44 -13.16 7.00
N PHE A 85 -1.24 -12.71 6.68
CA PHE A 85 -0.34 -12.14 7.69
C PHE A 85 0.05 -10.70 7.38
N ARG A 86 0.47 -9.98 8.38
CA ARG A 86 0.87 -8.58 8.32
C ARG A 86 2.15 -8.38 9.12
N GLY A 87 2.85 -7.30 8.88
CA GLY A 87 4.06 -6.93 9.61
C GLY A 87 4.33 -5.44 9.60
N ASP A 88 5.59 -5.06 9.78
CA ASP A 88 5.99 -3.67 9.96
C ASP A 88 7.37 -3.38 9.32
N ASP A 89 7.63 -3.99 8.16
CA ASP A 89 8.90 -3.77 7.46
C ASP A 89 8.88 -2.50 6.60
N ILE A 90 7.69 -2.05 6.20
CA ILE A 90 7.49 -0.84 5.40
C ILE A 90 6.74 0.18 6.25
N ASP A 91 7.28 1.38 6.33
CA ASP A 91 6.65 2.45 7.10
C ASP A 91 5.22 2.71 6.58
N PHE A 92 4.28 2.87 7.51
CA PHE A 92 2.86 3.07 7.26
C PHE A 92 2.10 1.88 6.64
N PHE A 93 2.77 0.95 5.97
CA PHE A 93 2.12 -0.22 5.37
C PHE A 93 2.34 -1.46 6.23
N PRO A 94 1.28 -2.23 6.55
CA PRO A 94 1.42 -3.44 7.36
C PRO A 94 1.96 -4.62 6.53
N LEU A 95 3.10 -4.42 5.87
CA LEU A 95 3.70 -5.37 4.94
C LEU A 95 4.99 -5.96 5.48
N VAL A 96 5.38 -7.07 4.91
CA VAL A 96 6.58 -7.84 5.25
C VAL A 96 7.41 -8.06 3.99
N LEU A 97 8.71 -8.01 4.11
CA LEU A 97 9.63 -8.39 3.03
C LEU A 97 9.61 -9.91 2.86
N ASP A 98 9.02 -10.37 1.76
CA ASP A 98 8.88 -11.78 1.43
C ASP A 98 8.75 -12.03 -0.08
N TYR A 99 8.85 -13.29 -0.46
CA TYR A 99 8.46 -13.81 -1.76
C TYR A 99 7.62 -15.05 -1.59
N VAL A 100 6.77 -15.35 -2.56
CA VAL A 100 5.94 -16.55 -2.54
C VAL A 100 6.03 -17.27 -3.90
N ILE A 101 6.21 -18.59 -3.86
CA ILE A 101 6.00 -19.46 -5.01
C ILE A 101 4.78 -20.35 -4.71
N VAL A 102 3.71 -20.16 -5.47
CA VAL A 102 2.52 -21.04 -5.38
C VAL A 102 2.69 -22.17 -6.37
N ARG A 103 2.59 -23.41 -5.88
CA ARG A 103 2.58 -24.64 -6.67
C ARG A 103 1.21 -25.31 -6.61
N LYS A 104 1.02 -26.39 -7.39
CA LYS A 104 -0.22 -27.12 -7.43
C LYS A 104 -0.72 -27.56 -6.04
N ASP A 105 0.18 -28.12 -5.21
CA ASP A 105 -0.18 -28.74 -3.94
C ASP A 105 0.55 -28.13 -2.73
N SER A 106 1.50 -27.24 -2.95
CA SER A 106 2.28 -26.57 -1.89
C SER A 106 2.46 -25.09 -2.18
N VAL A 107 3.02 -24.39 -1.21
CA VAL A 107 3.46 -23.00 -1.34
C VAL A 107 4.84 -22.90 -0.68
N ASP A 108 5.75 -22.16 -1.28
CA ASP A 108 7.04 -21.83 -0.69
C ASP A 108 7.03 -20.36 -0.33
N LEU A 109 7.21 -20.03 0.95
CA LEU A 109 7.29 -18.68 1.51
C LEU A 109 8.73 -18.37 1.89
N TYR A 110 9.31 -17.36 1.28
CA TYR A 110 10.69 -16.90 1.52
C TYR A 110 10.65 -15.65 2.40
N ILE A 111 11.06 -15.78 3.64
CA ILE A 111 10.96 -14.75 4.67
C ILE A 111 12.05 -14.92 5.72
N ASP A 112 12.41 -13.86 6.45
CA ASP A 112 13.24 -14.00 7.65
C ASP A 112 12.42 -14.73 8.75
N ASP A 113 12.86 -15.94 9.08
CA ASP A 113 12.18 -16.84 9.99
C ASP A 113 11.99 -16.24 11.41
N SER A 114 12.86 -15.32 11.81
CA SER A 114 12.79 -14.64 13.12
C SER A 114 11.54 -13.77 13.29
N LYS A 115 10.85 -13.41 12.21
CA LYS A 115 9.62 -12.61 12.22
C LYS A 115 8.38 -13.42 12.57
N LEU A 116 8.44 -14.75 12.43
CA LEU A 116 7.29 -15.64 12.49
C LEU A 116 7.07 -16.13 13.93
N ASN A 117 5.87 -15.93 14.44
CA ASN A 117 5.41 -16.53 15.69
C ASN A 117 4.75 -17.90 15.47
N ASP A 118 4.48 -18.63 16.56
CA ASP A 118 3.89 -19.98 16.51
C ASP A 118 2.55 -20.00 15.78
N ARG A 119 1.72 -18.99 15.98
CA ARG A 119 0.41 -18.87 15.32
C ARG A 119 0.54 -18.83 13.80
N ILE A 120 1.48 -18.05 13.25
CA ILE A 120 1.71 -17.98 11.81
C ILE A 120 2.26 -19.32 11.32
N ARG A 121 3.22 -19.92 12.00
CA ARG A 121 3.79 -21.22 11.63
C ARG A 121 2.74 -22.32 11.56
N GLU A 122 1.84 -22.37 12.55
CA GLU A 122 0.71 -23.30 12.54
C GLU A 122 -0.21 -23.10 11.34
N GLU A 123 -0.56 -21.86 11.01
CA GLU A 123 -1.41 -21.56 9.85
C GLU A 123 -0.70 -21.87 8.52
N MET A 124 0.60 -21.59 8.41
CA MET A 124 1.39 -21.96 7.23
C MET A 124 1.44 -23.49 7.07
N ALA A 125 1.72 -24.23 8.14
CA ALA A 125 1.77 -25.70 8.12
C ALA A 125 0.40 -26.32 7.71
N LYS A 126 -0.72 -25.82 8.24
CA LYS A 126 -2.07 -26.27 7.87
C LYS A 126 -2.37 -26.11 6.37
N ASN A 127 -1.75 -25.13 5.70
CA ASN A 127 -1.98 -24.81 4.32
C ASN A 127 -0.88 -25.32 3.36
N ASN A 128 -0.02 -26.22 3.88
CA ASN A 128 1.12 -26.77 3.14
C ASN A 128 2.05 -25.68 2.58
N VAL A 129 2.33 -24.67 3.42
CA VAL A 129 3.28 -23.59 3.13
C VAL A 129 4.60 -23.91 3.81
N ASN A 130 5.65 -24.10 3.01
CA ASN A 130 7.02 -24.31 3.44
C ASN A 130 7.69 -22.97 3.66
N ILE A 131 8.44 -22.81 4.74
CA ILE A 131 9.13 -21.58 5.09
C ILE A 131 10.61 -21.73 4.73
N HIS A 132 11.14 -20.76 3.99
CA HIS A 132 12.53 -20.72 3.53
C HIS A 132 13.19 -19.38 3.90
N PRO A 133 14.51 -19.32 4.05
CA PRO A 133 15.23 -18.06 4.19
C PRO A 133 14.97 -17.10 3.03
N TYR A 134 14.83 -15.80 3.32
CA TYR A 134 14.41 -14.78 2.37
C TYR A 134 15.18 -14.78 1.04
N ASN A 135 16.52 -14.91 1.10
CA ASN A 135 17.36 -14.84 -0.09
C ASN A 135 17.42 -16.15 -0.89
N ASP A 136 16.94 -17.28 -0.34
CA ASP A 136 16.99 -18.57 -1.02
C ASP A 136 16.11 -18.61 -2.28
N ILE A 137 15.19 -17.65 -2.43
CA ILE A 137 14.30 -17.51 -3.60
C ILE A 137 15.07 -17.54 -4.93
N TYR A 138 16.25 -16.89 -5.01
CA TYR A 138 17.03 -16.81 -6.25
C TYR A 138 17.64 -18.14 -6.63
N GLU A 139 18.07 -18.93 -5.65
CA GLU A 139 18.61 -20.27 -5.90
C GLU A 139 17.51 -21.30 -6.14
N ASP A 140 16.37 -21.16 -5.47
CA ASP A 140 15.25 -22.10 -5.63
C ASP A 140 14.47 -21.83 -6.93
N ALA A 141 14.42 -20.60 -7.40
CA ALA A 141 13.87 -20.29 -8.72
C ALA A 141 14.62 -20.99 -9.86
N LYS A 142 15.96 -21.13 -9.76
CA LYS A 142 16.79 -21.88 -10.71
C LYS A 142 16.50 -23.39 -10.74
N LYS A 143 15.88 -23.92 -9.66
CA LYS A 143 15.55 -25.35 -9.52
C LYS A 143 14.12 -25.70 -9.99
N ILE A 144 13.34 -24.72 -10.44
CA ILE A 144 12.03 -24.96 -11.05
C ILE A 144 12.23 -25.84 -12.28
N GLY A 145 11.41 -26.90 -12.44
CA GLY A 145 11.57 -27.84 -13.53
C GLY A 145 11.44 -27.17 -14.89
N ALA A 146 12.30 -27.55 -15.85
CA ALA A 146 12.27 -26.99 -17.20
C ALA A 146 10.97 -27.33 -17.97
N ASP A 147 10.23 -28.33 -17.51
CA ASP A 147 8.93 -28.76 -18.02
C ASP A 147 7.74 -28.02 -17.37
N GLU A 148 8.01 -27.21 -16.34
CA GLU A 148 7.01 -26.38 -15.70
C GLU A 148 6.69 -25.11 -16.51
N VAL A 149 5.60 -24.44 -16.15
CA VAL A 149 5.19 -23.16 -16.73
C VAL A 149 4.98 -22.16 -15.59
N ALA A 150 5.78 -21.10 -15.58
CA ALA A 150 5.75 -20.06 -14.56
C ALA A 150 4.84 -18.89 -14.97
N LEU A 151 3.82 -18.59 -14.17
CA LEU A 151 3.05 -17.35 -14.27
C LEU A 151 3.79 -16.27 -13.49
N ILE A 152 4.04 -15.14 -14.12
CA ILE A 152 4.64 -13.95 -13.48
C ILE A 152 3.95 -12.66 -13.95
N ASP A 153 3.89 -11.69 -13.06
CA ASP A 153 3.45 -10.33 -13.39
C ASP A 153 4.69 -9.50 -13.75
N PRO A 154 4.84 -9.07 -15.02
CA PRO A 154 6.01 -8.32 -15.47
C PRO A 154 6.17 -6.97 -14.80
N MET A 155 5.08 -6.40 -14.27
CA MET A 155 5.10 -5.11 -13.56
C MET A 155 5.54 -5.25 -12.09
N LYS A 156 5.50 -6.46 -11.53
CA LYS A 156 5.79 -6.75 -10.12
C LYS A 156 7.06 -7.56 -9.91
N MET A 157 7.53 -8.27 -10.94
CA MET A 157 8.70 -9.15 -10.86
C MET A 157 10.01 -8.38 -11.08
N ASN A 158 11.02 -8.61 -10.24
CA ASN A 158 12.36 -8.09 -10.48
C ASN A 158 13.06 -8.88 -11.61
N TYR A 159 13.99 -8.19 -12.28
CA TYR A 159 14.61 -8.72 -13.50
C TYR A 159 15.53 -9.92 -13.23
N ALA A 160 16.30 -9.89 -12.14
CA ALA A 160 17.21 -10.98 -11.78
C ALA A 160 16.47 -12.29 -11.51
N LEU A 161 15.35 -12.21 -10.76
CA LEU A 161 14.50 -13.38 -10.49
C LEU A 161 13.88 -13.93 -11.79
N TYR A 162 13.41 -13.06 -12.68
CA TYR A 162 12.92 -13.48 -14.00
C TYR A 162 13.99 -14.22 -14.81
N LYS A 163 15.19 -13.69 -14.87
CA LYS A 163 16.32 -14.30 -15.64
C LYS A 163 16.82 -15.62 -15.04
N SER A 164 16.52 -15.88 -13.76
CA SER A 164 16.92 -17.14 -13.09
C SER A 164 16.00 -18.33 -13.44
N LEU A 165 14.82 -18.09 -14.04
CA LEU A 165 13.85 -19.13 -14.33
C LEU A 165 14.31 -20.01 -15.51
N PRO A 166 14.42 -21.34 -15.33
CA PRO A 166 14.82 -22.27 -16.39
C PRO A 166 13.65 -22.77 -17.26
N CYS A 167 12.41 -22.39 -16.90
CA CYS A 167 11.18 -22.92 -17.48
C CYS A 167 10.51 -21.90 -18.41
N LYS A 168 9.44 -22.33 -19.09
CA LYS A 168 8.58 -21.44 -19.86
C LYS A 168 7.89 -20.42 -18.95
N VAL A 169 7.91 -19.16 -19.34
CA VAL A 169 7.22 -18.08 -18.65
C VAL A 169 5.94 -17.68 -19.41
N VAL A 170 4.86 -17.51 -18.68
CA VAL A 170 3.60 -16.89 -19.13
C VAL A 170 3.43 -15.58 -18.36
N GLU A 171 3.33 -14.49 -19.08
CA GLU A 171 3.14 -13.16 -18.52
C GLU A 171 1.65 -12.89 -18.30
N GLY A 172 1.31 -12.39 -17.12
CA GLY A 172 -0.05 -12.01 -16.75
C GLY A 172 -0.08 -11.29 -15.41
N ALA A 173 -1.08 -10.45 -15.21
CA ALA A 173 -1.27 -9.80 -13.91
C ALA A 173 -1.44 -10.85 -12.80
N ASN A 174 -0.89 -10.59 -11.63
CA ASN A 174 -1.12 -11.45 -10.46
C ASN A 174 -2.63 -11.64 -10.23
N PRO A 175 -3.14 -12.88 -10.19
CA PRO A 175 -4.56 -13.14 -9.91
C PRO A 175 -5.06 -12.47 -8.63
N THR A 176 -4.18 -12.33 -7.65
CA THR A 176 -4.43 -11.70 -6.35
C THR A 176 -4.82 -10.23 -6.45
N ILE A 177 -4.36 -9.50 -7.47
CA ILE A 177 -4.66 -8.06 -7.64
C ILE A 177 -6.17 -7.82 -7.69
N LEU A 178 -6.87 -8.51 -8.59
CA LEU A 178 -8.31 -8.34 -8.74
C LEU A 178 -9.08 -9.00 -7.59
N MET A 179 -8.63 -10.17 -7.10
CA MET A 179 -9.24 -10.85 -5.97
C MET A 179 -9.23 -10.01 -4.70
N LYS A 180 -8.12 -9.31 -4.42
CA LYS A 180 -7.94 -8.38 -3.30
C LYS A 180 -8.76 -7.09 -3.49
N ALA A 181 -8.86 -6.60 -4.73
CA ALA A 181 -9.61 -5.38 -5.05
C ALA A 181 -11.13 -5.55 -4.84
N ILE A 182 -11.67 -6.73 -5.12
CA ILE A 182 -13.09 -7.05 -4.92
C ILE A 182 -13.30 -7.59 -3.51
N LYS A 183 -13.77 -6.71 -2.61
CA LYS A 183 -13.94 -7.01 -1.18
C LYS A 183 -15.12 -7.96 -0.94
N ASN A 184 -14.94 -8.94 -0.06
CA ASN A 184 -16.04 -9.77 0.44
C ASN A 184 -16.89 -9.01 1.47
N ALA A 185 -18.02 -9.61 1.89
CA ALA A 185 -18.96 -8.95 2.81
C ALA A 185 -18.34 -8.62 4.17
N VAL A 186 -17.45 -9.46 4.69
CA VAL A 186 -16.77 -9.25 5.98
C VAL A 186 -15.76 -8.09 5.86
N GLU A 187 -14.96 -8.06 4.80
CA GLU A 187 -14.04 -6.96 4.53
C GLU A 187 -14.78 -5.62 4.38
N ILE A 188 -15.95 -5.61 3.71
CA ILE A 188 -16.77 -4.40 3.55
C ILE A 188 -17.24 -3.87 4.90
N GLU A 189 -17.77 -4.73 5.78
CA GLU A 189 -18.23 -4.30 7.12
C GLU A 189 -17.04 -3.85 7.99
N ASN A 190 -15.91 -4.52 7.91
CA ASN A 190 -14.70 -4.11 8.62
C ASN A 190 -14.20 -2.74 8.15
N ILE A 191 -14.16 -2.48 6.84
CA ILE A 191 -13.77 -1.17 6.30
C ILE A 191 -14.72 -0.08 6.79
N LYS A 192 -16.04 -0.31 6.80
CA LYS A 192 -17.02 0.64 7.36
C LYS A 192 -16.76 0.93 8.84
N ASN A 193 -16.39 -0.10 9.62
CA ASN A 193 -16.05 0.08 11.03
C ASN A 193 -14.76 0.90 11.21
N ALA A 194 -13.73 0.63 10.41
CA ALA A 194 -12.50 1.42 10.41
C ALA A 194 -12.77 2.89 10.07
N GLU A 195 -13.56 3.16 9.02
CA GLU A 195 -13.96 4.50 8.62
C GLU A 195 -14.76 5.23 9.72
N LEU A 196 -15.64 4.52 10.43
CA LEU A 196 -16.39 5.10 11.55
C LEU A 196 -15.44 5.50 12.70
N LYS A 197 -14.53 4.63 13.09
CA LYS A 197 -13.53 4.88 14.15
C LYS A 197 -12.67 6.08 13.80
N ASP A 198 -12.15 6.13 12.58
CA ASP A 198 -11.30 7.22 12.12
C ASP A 198 -12.07 8.54 12.00
N SER A 199 -13.31 8.50 11.50
CA SER A 199 -14.19 9.67 11.46
C SER A 199 -14.48 10.24 12.86
N ILE A 200 -14.58 9.40 13.89
CA ILE A 200 -14.72 9.86 15.29
C ILE A 200 -13.43 10.57 15.73
N ALA A 201 -12.26 9.99 15.47
CA ALA A 201 -10.98 10.61 15.83
C ALA A 201 -10.80 11.96 15.12
N LEU A 202 -11.04 12.01 13.81
CA LEU A 202 -10.95 13.24 13.02
C LEU A 202 -11.97 14.30 13.46
N THR A 203 -13.21 13.91 13.81
CA THR A 203 -14.21 14.87 14.32
C THR A 203 -13.78 15.48 15.65
N LYS A 204 -13.26 14.67 16.58
CA LYS A 204 -12.66 15.15 17.84
C LYS A 204 -11.50 16.10 17.57
N PHE A 205 -10.65 15.78 16.59
CA PHE A 205 -9.51 16.60 16.18
C PHE A 205 -9.95 17.96 15.64
N ILE A 206 -10.87 18.00 14.68
CA ILE A 206 -11.41 19.26 14.12
C ILE A 206 -12.03 20.13 15.22
N TYR A 207 -12.78 19.51 16.12
CA TYR A 207 -13.35 20.23 17.28
C TYR A 207 -12.22 20.82 18.16
N TRP A 208 -11.18 20.02 18.46
CA TRP A 208 -10.06 20.45 19.29
C TRP A 208 -9.30 21.61 18.64
N VAL A 209 -8.97 21.53 17.36
CA VAL A 209 -8.30 22.61 16.62
C VAL A 209 -9.14 23.89 16.67
N LYS A 210 -10.42 23.82 16.31
CA LYS A 210 -11.31 25.00 16.30
C LYS A 210 -11.53 25.64 17.67
N LYS A 211 -11.38 24.90 18.74
CA LYS A 211 -11.54 25.41 20.11
C LYS A 211 -10.28 26.03 20.68
N ASN A 212 -9.11 25.70 20.13
CA ASN A 212 -7.85 25.99 20.79
C ASN A 212 -6.84 26.79 19.93
N TYR A 213 -7.03 26.94 18.62
CA TYR A 213 -6.08 27.62 17.74
C TYR A 213 -5.75 29.06 18.16
N ASP A 214 -6.68 29.72 18.87
CA ASP A 214 -6.57 31.09 19.40
C ASP A 214 -6.20 31.16 20.90
N LYS A 215 -6.03 30.02 21.58
CA LYS A 215 -5.80 29.90 23.02
C LYS A 215 -4.47 29.28 23.40
N MET A 216 -3.89 28.50 22.50
CA MET A 216 -2.59 27.88 22.68
C MET A 216 -1.88 27.78 21.35
N GLU A 217 -0.58 27.67 21.39
CA GLU A 217 0.19 27.41 20.18
C GLU A 217 -0.10 25.99 19.65
N ILE A 218 -0.55 25.93 18.41
CA ILE A 218 -0.74 24.69 17.66
C ILE A 218 0.04 24.84 16.36
N THR A 219 0.92 23.90 16.08
CA THR A 219 1.70 23.82 14.85
C THR A 219 1.20 22.66 13.98
N GLU A 220 1.68 22.55 12.74
CA GLU A 220 1.37 21.43 11.86
C GLU A 220 1.82 20.10 12.49
N LEU A 221 3.02 20.04 13.08
CA LEU A 221 3.52 18.84 13.78
C LEU A 221 2.66 18.50 15.01
N SER A 222 2.36 19.48 15.86
CA SER A 222 1.54 19.22 17.04
C SER A 222 0.09 18.84 16.68
N ALA A 223 -0.40 19.30 15.54
CA ALA A 223 -1.67 18.88 14.98
C ALA A 223 -1.64 17.41 14.50
N SER A 224 -0.56 16.99 13.83
CA SER A 224 -0.33 15.59 13.46
C SER A 224 -0.30 14.68 14.68
N ASP A 225 0.52 15.01 15.67
CA ASP A 225 0.63 14.24 16.92
C ASP A 225 -0.71 14.10 17.64
N LYS A 226 -1.49 15.19 17.67
CA LYS A 226 -2.82 15.18 18.29
C LYS A 226 -3.80 14.26 17.60
N LEU A 227 -3.82 14.25 16.26
CA LEU A 227 -4.71 13.38 15.51
C LEU A 227 -4.32 11.92 15.66
N THR A 228 -3.03 11.61 15.55
CA THR A 228 -2.48 10.26 15.80
C THR A 228 -2.84 9.76 17.21
N ALA A 229 -2.72 10.61 18.24
CA ALA A 229 -3.13 10.27 19.60
C ALA A 229 -4.63 9.96 19.72
N LEU A 230 -5.50 10.70 19.01
CA LEU A 230 -6.95 10.45 19.01
C LEU A 230 -7.32 9.17 18.25
N ARG A 231 -6.56 8.79 17.22
CA ARG A 231 -6.68 7.50 16.53
C ARG A 231 -6.27 6.35 17.44
N ALA A 232 -5.19 6.54 18.20
CA ALA A 232 -4.71 5.53 19.15
C ALA A 232 -5.71 5.23 20.29
N GLU A 233 -6.69 6.10 20.55
CA GLU A 233 -7.81 5.82 21.47
C GLU A 233 -8.82 4.80 20.87
N GLN A 234 -8.78 4.56 19.55
CA GLN A 234 -9.72 3.66 18.88
C GLN A 234 -9.26 2.20 18.97
N GLU A 235 -10.20 1.30 19.24
CA GLU A 235 -9.90 -0.12 19.28
C GLU A 235 -9.39 -0.64 17.94
N GLY A 236 -8.30 -1.43 17.97
CA GLY A 236 -7.73 -2.05 16.78
C GLY A 236 -6.85 -1.13 15.93
N TYR A 237 -6.58 0.10 16.37
CA TYR A 237 -5.60 0.97 15.73
C TYR A 237 -4.19 0.36 15.82
N ILE A 238 -3.46 0.39 14.72
CA ILE A 238 -2.11 -0.15 14.59
C ILE A 238 -1.11 1.00 14.44
N ARG A 239 -1.37 1.91 13.50
CA ARG A 239 -0.52 3.06 13.13
C ARG A 239 -1.27 4.00 12.19
N ASP A 240 -0.68 5.11 11.80
CA ASP A 240 -1.18 5.88 10.66
C ASP A 240 -1.00 5.08 9.36
N SER A 241 -1.90 5.24 8.40
CA SER A 241 -1.89 4.50 7.11
C SER A 241 -0.94 5.11 6.08
N PHE A 242 -0.53 6.35 6.29
CA PHE A 242 0.52 7.09 5.57
C PHE A 242 1.01 8.25 6.44
N GLU A 243 2.08 8.91 6.03
CA GLU A 243 2.62 10.05 6.76
C GLU A 243 1.57 11.18 6.83
N PRO A 244 1.15 11.60 8.04
CA PRO A 244 0.08 12.58 8.18
C PRO A 244 0.45 13.93 7.57
N LEU A 245 -0.30 14.36 6.57
CA LEU A 245 -0.17 15.66 5.94
C LEU A 245 -1.06 16.66 6.68
N GLN A 246 -0.45 17.51 7.49
CA GLN A 246 -1.10 18.67 8.09
C GLN A 246 -0.46 19.92 7.46
N ALA A 247 -1.19 20.59 6.58
CA ALA A 247 -0.64 21.70 5.80
C ALA A 247 -1.45 22.98 6.02
N PHE A 248 -0.80 24.01 6.55
CA PHE A 248 -1.43 25.28 6.82
C PHE A 248 -1.05 26.33 5.77
N GLY A 249 -2.05 27.01 5.24
CA GLY A 249 -1.83 28.09 4.28
C GLY A 249 -1.17 27.62 2.98
N GLU A 250 -0.01 28.17 2.65
CA GLU A 250 0.74 27.89 1.42
C GLU A 250 1.31 26.48 1.32
N HIS A 251 1.57 25.81 2.45
CA HIS A 251 2.04 24.42 2.48
C HIS A 251 1.02 23.47 1.84
N ALA A 252 -0.27 23.79 1.89
CA ALA A 252 -1.32 22.99 1.26
C ALA A 252 -1.28 22.99 -0.29
N ALA A 253 -0.42 23.81 -0.90
CA ALA A 253 -0.18 23.77 -2.35
C ALA A 253 0.76 22.65 -2.79
N MET A 254 1.42 21.97 -1.85
CA MET A 254 2.33 20.85 -2.09
C MET A 254 1.61 19.52 -1.81
N MET A 255 1.43 18.68 -2.88
CA MET A 255 0.60 17.46 -2.81
C MET A 255 1.09 16.42 -1.82
N HIS A 256 2.40 16.32 -1.59
CA HIS A 256 3.02 15.35 -0.68
C HIS A 256 3.83 16.08 0.40
N TYR A 257 3.29 17.17 0.91
CA TYR A 257 3.90 17.90 2.01
C TYR A 257 3.84 17.07 3.29
N ALA A 258 4.98 16.95 3.94
CA ALA A 258 5.07 16.44 5.32
C ALA A 258 5.74 17.52 6.17
N PRO A 259 5.13 17.96 7.29
CA PRO A 259 5.76 18.94 8.16
C PRO A 259 7.02 18.35 8.81
N SER A 260 8.10 19.12 8.82
CA SER A 260 9.34 18.80 9.51
C SER A 260 9.64 19.87 10.55
N LYS A 261 10.62 19.63 11.41
CA LYS A 261 11.05 20.63 12.40
C LYS A 261 11.50 21.96 11.77
N GLU A 262 12.01 21.89 10.54
CA GLU A 262 12.50 23.04 9.77
C GLU A 262 11.37 23.80 9.08
N THR A 263 10.28 23.13 8.73
CA THR A 263 9.17 23.70 7.97
C THR A 263 7.92 23.96 8.79
N ASP A 264 7.89 23.48 10.04
CA ASP A 264 6.74 23.58 10.93
C ASP A 264 6.26 25.01 11.16
N VAL A 265 4.98 25.26 10.97
CA VAL A 265 4.38 26.58 11.15
C VAL A 265 3.22 26.57 12.15
N VAL A 266 3.06 27.70 12.82
CA VAL A 266 1.95 27.90 13.77
C VAL A 266 0.66 28.20 13.04
N LEU A 267 -0.41 27.50 13.40
CA LEU A 267 -1.78 27.73 12.92
C LEU A 267 -2.30 29.08 13.44
N LYS A 268 -2.89 29.90 12.54
CA LYS A 268 -3.34 31.27 12.85
C LYS A 268 -4.74 31.51 12.31
N GLU A 269 -5.42 32.49 12.90
CA GLU A 269 -6.68 33.02 12.38
C GLU A 269 -6.52 33.53 10.93
N GLY A 270 -7.54 33.33 10.12
CA GLY A 270 -7.59 33.78 8.72
C GLY A 270 -7.02 32.77 7.74
N GLY A 271 -6.54 31.60 8.21
CA GLY A 271 -6.00 30.54 7.36
C GLY A 271 -6.89 29.30 7.28
N MET A 272 -6.44 28.36 6.50
CA MET A 272 -7.05 27.02 6.34
C MET A 272 -5.99 25.95 6.64
N LEU A 273 -6.36 24.96 7.44
CA LEU A 273 -5.59 23.75 7.66
C LEU A 273 -6.16 22.64 6.77
N LEU A 274 -5.37 22.15 5.84
CA LEU A 274 -5.65 20.93 5.10
C LEU A 274 -5.05 19.75 5.89
N SER A 275 -5.91 18.82 6.24
CA SER A 275 -5.54 17.57 6.92
C SER A 275 -5.81 16.41 5.99
N ASP A 276 -4.76 15.82 5.41
CA ASP A 276 -4.79 14.62 4.60
C ASP A 276 -4.11 13.51 5.38
N THR A 277 -4.89 12.58 5.89
CA THR A 277 -4.44 11.66 6.94
C THR A 277 -5.27 10.39 6.91
N GLY A 278 -4.72 9.31 7.46
CA GLY A 278 -5.45 8.05 7.59
C GLY A 278 -4.93 7.19 8.73
N GLY A 279 -5.73 6.23 9.16
CA GLY A 279 -5.40 5.25 10.18
C GLY A 279 -5.40 3.83 9.64
N GLY A 280 -4.44 3.02 10.08
CA GLY A 280 -4.40 1.59 9.86
C GLY A 280 -4.97 0.85 11.07
N TYR A 281 -5.97 0.02 10.84
CA TYR A 281 -6.67 -0.79 11.84
C TYR A 281 -6.63 -2.27 11.42
N TYR A 282 -6.90 -3.19 12.35
CA TYR A 282 -7.07 -4.60 11.96
C TYR A 282 -8.21 -4.79 10.94
N GLU A 283 -9.21 -3.92 10.95
CA GLU A 283 -10.36 -3.93 10.04
C GLU A 283 -10.03 -3.38 8.64
N GLY A 284 -9.01 -2.54 8.51
CA GLY A 284 -8.63 -1.91 7.23
C GLY A 284 -7.88 -0.61 7.43
N SER A 285 -7.54 0.04 6.33
CA SER A 285 -6.92 1.37 6.33
C SER A 285 -7.91 2.41 5.86
N THR A 286 -7.80 3.61 6.42
CA THR A 286 -8.58 4.79 6.03
C THR A 286 -7.68 5.82 5.35
N ASP A 287 -8.32 6.72 4.62
CA ASP A 287 -7.70 7.85 3.93
C ASP A 287 -8.75 8.97 3.88
N ILE A 288 -8.57 10.00 4.71
CA ILE A 288 -9.57 11.06 4.88
C ILE A 288 -8.90 12.42 4.79
N THR A 289 -9.31 13.21 3.79
CA THR A 289 -8.88 14.60 3.64
C THR A 289 -9.96 15.58 4.07
N ARG A 290 -9.63 16.56 4.90
CA ARG A 290 -10.53 17.67 5.29
C ARG A 290 -9.76 18.99 5.37
N THR A 291 -10.43 20.06 4.92
CA THR A 291 -9.91 21.42 5.08
C THR A 291 -10.69 22.14 6.16
N THR A 292 -10.00 22.56 7.21
CA THR A 292 -10.56 23.26 8.38
C THR A 292 -10.24 24.75 8.33
N VAL A 293 -11.26 25.58 8.32
CA VAL A 293 -11.11 27.04 8.38
C VAL A 293 -10.91 27.49 9.82
N LEU A 294 -9.92 28.35 10.04
CA LEU A 294 -9.59 28.97 11.34
C LEU A 294 -9.98 30.46 11.31
N GLY A 295 -11.05 30.79 12.02
CA GLY A 295 -11.59 32.15 12.05
C GLY A 295 -12.23 32.59 10.73
N HIS A 296 -11.95 33.83 10.31
CA HIS A 296 -12.49 34.43 9.10
C HIS A 296 -11.51 34.32 7.94
N ILE A 297 -11.97 33.83 6.76
CA ILE A 297 -11.21 33.79 5.53
C ILE A 297 -11.73 34.81 4.51
N THR A 298 -10.90 35.22 3.59
CA THR A 298 -11.22 36.19 2.54
C THR A 298 -12.30 35.65 1.57
N PRO A 299 -13.09 36.53 0.90
CA PRO A 299 -14.02 36.11 -0.14
C PRO A 299 -13.33 35.36 -1.28
N GLU A 300 -12.08 35.70 -1.57
CA GLU A 300 -11.28 35.03 -2.60
C GLU A 300 -10.97 33.57 -2.24
N LEU A 301 -10.50 33.29 -1.02
CA LEU A 301 -10.30 31.93 -0.53
C LEU A 301 -11.58 31.11 -0.55
N LYS A 302 -12.72 31.73 -0.16
CA LYS A 302 -14.04 31.06 -0.26
C LYS A 302 -14.38 30.69 -1.70
N LYS A 303 -14.10 31.59 -2.66
CA LYS A 303 -14.34 31.33 -4.07
C LYS A 303 -13.52 30.13 -4.57
N TYR A 304 -12.22 30.08 -4.30
CA TYR A 304 -11.36 28.98 -4.72
C TYR A 304 -11.74 27.65 -4.05
N TYR A 305 -11.97 27.66 -2.73
CA TYR A 305 -12.45 26.48 -2.02
C TYR A 305 -13.75 25.94 -2.63
N THR A 306 -14.71 26.83 -2.90
CA THR A 306 -15.99 26.45 -3.48
C THR A 306 -15.84 25.86 -4.88
N ALA A 307 -14.92 26.40 -5.70
CA ALA A 307 -14.65 25.88 -7.04
C ALA A 307 -14.10 24.44 -6.97
N VAL A 308 -13.11 24.21 -6.12
CA VAL A 308 -12.52 22.86 -5.89
C VAL A 308 -13.55 21.90 -5.32
N TYR A 309 -14.34 22.32 -4.32
CA TYR A 309 -15.41 21.50 -3.76
C TYR A 309 -16.45 21.09 -4.80
N ARG A 310 -16.87 22.02 -5.68
CA ARG A 310 -17.78 21.70 -6.78
C ARG A 310 -17.16 20.72 -7.76
N ALA A 311 -15.88 20.91 -8.11
CA ALA A 311 -15.14 20.00 -8.99
C ALA A 311 -15.13 18.57 -8.42
N MET A 312 -14.82 18.41 -7.16
CA MET A 312 -14.85 17.12 -6.44
C MET A 312 -16.25 16.51 -6.44
N GLN A 313 -17.28 17.29 -6.15
CA GLN A 313 -18.67 16.81 -6.14
C GLN A 313 -19.14 16.36 -7.53
N HIS A 314 -18.77 17.08 -8.60
CA HIS A 314 -19.10 16.68 -9.98
C HIS A 314 -18.44 15.34 -10.35
N LEU A 315 -17.18 15.17 -10.00
CA LEU A 315 -16.47 13.92 -10.25
C LEU A 315 -17.08 12.76 -9.43
N SER A 316 -17.39 12.99 -8.16
CA SER A 316 -17.98 11.98 -7.27
C SER A 316 -19.38 11.52 -7.71
N ALA A 317 -20.16 12.42 -8.35
CA ALA A 317 -21.49 12.12 -8.87
C ALA A 317 -21.49 11.53 -10.27
N ALA A 318 -20.32 11.36 -10.90
CA ALA A 318 -20.21 10.90 -12.28
C ALA A 318 -20.68 9.45 -12.45
N ASN A 319 -21.50 9.21 -13.46
CA ASN A 319 -21.83 7.86 -13.94
C ASN A 319 -21.04 7.60 -15.23
N PHE A 320 -20.39 6.44 -15.30
CA PHE A 320 -19.57 6.08 -16.47
C PHE A 320 -19.64 4.57 -16.75
N LEU A 321 -19.29 4.20 -17.96
CA LEU A 321 -19.31 2.81 -18.38
C LEU A 321 -18.13 2.03 -17.80
N TYR A 322 -18.34 0.74 -17.52
CA TYR A 322 -17.26 -0.16 -17.11
C TYR A 322 -16.15 -0.17 -18.17
N GLY A 323 -14.90 -0.16 -17.71
CA GLY A 323 -13.72 -0.07 -18.60
C GLY A 323 -13.31 1.35 -18.97
N ASN A 324 -14.02 2.37 -18.48
CA ASN A 324 -13.57 3.76 -18.65
C ASN A 324 -12.36 4.04 -17.75
N HIS A 325 -11.47 4.93 -18.20
CA HIS A 325 -10.26 5.29 -17.47
C HIS A 325 -10.42 6.59 -16.71
N GLY A 326 -9.74 6.72 -15.57
CA GLY A 326 -9.78 7.91 -14.72
C GLY A 326 -9.39 9.20 -15.46
N TRP A 327 -8.40 9.14 -16.37
CA TRP A 327 -7.98 10.29 -17.18
C TRP A 327 -9.08 10.85 -18.09
N SER A 328 -10.04 10.03 -18.53
CA SER A 328 -11.19 10.53 -19.32
C SER A 328 -12.27 11.17 -18.45
N LEU A 329 -12.25 10.93 -17.12
CA LEU A 329 -13.16 11.55 -16.16
C LEU A 329 -12.63 12.89 -15.61
N ASP A 330 -11.34 13.17 -15.76
CA ASP A 330 -10.67 14.37 -15.25
C ASP A 330 -11.34 15.67 -15.72
N VAL A 331 -11.87 15.68 -16.94
CA VAL A 331 -12.60 16.83 -17.49
C VAL A 331 -13.79 17.25 -16.63
N LEU A 332 -14.43 16.33 -15.90
CA LEU A 332 -15.57 16.63 -15.03
C LEU A 332 -15.16 17.47 -13.82
N ALA A 333 -13.96 17.25 -13.31
CA ALA A 333 -13.37 18.06 -12.26
C ALA A 333 -12.87 19.41 -12.82
N ARG A 334 -12.09 19.41 -13.90
CA ARG A 334 -11.50 20.63 -14.50
C ARG A 334 -12.52 21.63 -14.99
N GLN A 335 -13.63 21.18 -15.54
CA GLN A 335 -14.70 22.05 -16.04
C GLN A 335 -15.20 23.04 -14.97
N GLN A 336 -15.20 22.66 -13.70
CA GLN A 336 -15.70 23.51 -12.60
C GLN A 336 -14.65 24.50 -12.08
N SER A 337 -13.37 24.21 -12.24
CA SER A 337 -12.28 25.09 -11.82
C SER A 337 -11.97 26.18 -12.85
N GLY A 338 -12.54 26.11 -14.06
CA GLY A 338 -12.29 27.08 -15.12
C GLY A 338 -10.91 26.97 -15.76
N ILE A 339 -10.25 25.80 -15.61
CA ILE A 339 -8.92 25.49 -16.14
C ILE A 339 -9.08 24.56 -17.33
#